data_9d9dad02acd900f830d87f67dae14060
#
_entry.id   9d9dad02acd900f830d87f67dae14060
#
_cell.length_a   1.000
_cell.length_b   1.000
_cell.length_c   1.000
_cell.angle_alpha   90.00
_cell.angle_beta   90.00
_cell.angle_gamma   90.00
#
_symmetry.space_group_name_H-M   'P 1'
#
loop_
_entity.id
_entity.type
_entity.pdbx_description
1 polymer ?
#
loop_
_entity_poly.entity_id
_entity_poly.type
_entity_poly.pdbx_seq_one_letter_code
_entity_poly.pdbx_strand_id
1 'polypeptide(L)'
;VYKRQVLNIHTPSETNKAIVDSLQGFVMQYEPEYLEKLLGEKLYKEFSSYISNDGKTKEKRWDDLIAHLVMKYSDGDREISKSPIANYIYFHYLRHNHTQATITGVKADGDDGRLVSPERKMMFAWNDMVRMNIRLVRWLQGNNADYPDIATDFELMETINSFGL
;
A
#
# COMPACT_ATOMS: atom_id res chain seq x y z
N VAL A 1 10.89 1.90 -8.12
CA VAL A 1 11.58 1.35 -6.96
C VAL A 1 10.64 0.62 -6.02
N TYR A 2 9.36 1.02 -5.96
CA TYR A 2 8.35 0.34 -5.11
C TYR A 2 7.73 -0.91 -5.75
N LYS A 3 8.29 -1.38 -6.84
CA LYS A 3 7.83 -2.61 -7.47
C LYS A 3 8.15 -3.79 -6.57
N ARG A 4 7.08 -4.30 -5.89
CA ARG A 4 6.99 -5.63 -5.27
C ARG A 4 7.07 -5.58 -3.74
N GLN A 5 6.22 -6.16 -3.08
CA GLN A 5 5.44 -7.40 -3.12
C GLN A 5 4.19 -7.20 -2.29
N VAL A 6 3.06 -7.16 -2.92
CA VAL A 6 1.81 -7.46 -2.24
C VAL A 6 1.82 -8.97 -2.00
N LEU A 7 1.86 -9.38 -0.73
CA LEU A 7 1.73 -10.79 -0.37
C LEU A 7 0.48 -11.38 -1.03
N ASN A 8 0.67 -12.44 -1.83
CA ASN A 8 -0.37 -13.20 -2.54
C ASN A 8 -0.95 -12.60 -3.84
N ILE A 9 -0.30 -11.65 -4.47
CA ILE A 9 -0.47 -11.56 -5.92
C ILE A 9 0.58 -12.49 -6.51
N HIS A 10 0.15 -13.65 -7.01
CA HIS A 10 0.99 -14.45 -7.88
C HIS A 10 1.52 -13.52 -8.96
N THR A 11 2.82 -13.54 -9.22
CA THR A 11 3.41 -12.82 -10.34
C THR A 11 2.57 -13.21 -11.55
N PRO A 12 1.85 -12.27 -12.19
CA PRO A 12 1.04 -12.63 -13.35
C PRO A 12 1.99 -13.25 -14.36
N SER A 13 1.69 -14.46 -14.81
CA SER A 13 2.37 -15.00 -15.98
C SER A 13 2.19 -13.99 -17.11
N GLU A 14 3.16 -13.87 -18.01
CA GLU A 14 3.14 -12.93 -19.15
C GLU A 14 1.84 -12.96 -19.97
N THR A 15 1.05 -14.00 -19.82
CA THR A 15 -0.28 -14.19 -20.43
C THR A 15 -1.37 -13.27 -19.89
N ASN A 16 -1.15 -12.52 -18.82
CA ASN A 16 -2.21 -11.69 -18.19
C ASN A 16 -1.89 -10.19 -18.20
N LYS A 17 -1.48 -9.68 -19.34
CA LYS A 17 -1.16 -8.25 -19.56
C LYS A 17 -2.29 -7.32 -19.08
N ALA A 18 -3.54 -7.68 -19.28
CA ALA A 18 -4.69 -6.88 -18.85
C ALA A 18 -4.76 -6.70 -17.32
N ILE A 19 -4.40 -7.74 -16.54
CA ILE A 19 -4.35 -7.65 -15.07
C ILE A 19 -3.19 -6.75 -14.64
N VAL A 20 -2.02 -6.88 -15.29
CA VAL A 20 -0.85 -6.04 -15.01
C VAL A 20 -1.15 -4.58 -15.30
N ASP A 21 -1.76 -4.29 -16.46
CA ASP A 21 -2.13 -2.94 -16.88
C ASP A 21 -3.17 -2.33 -15.92
N SER A 22 -4.16 -3.14 -15.51
CA SER A 22 -5.15 -2.72 -14.51
C SER A 22 -4.49 -2.40 -13.16
N LEU A 23 -3.64 -3.29 -12.66
CA LEU A 23 -2.93 -3.07 -11.39
C LEU A 23 -2.02 -1.84 -11.46
N GLN A 24 -1.38 -1.59 -12.59
CA GLN A 24 -0.55 -0.40 -12.79
C GLN A 24 -1.38 0.88 -12.72
N GLY A 25 -2.61 0.88 -13.25
CA GLY A 25 -3.55 1.99 -13.10
C GLY A 25 -3.86 2.28 -11.61
N PHE A 26 -4.10 1.25 -10.81
CA PHE A 26 -4.29 1.40 -9.37
C PHE A 26 -3.04 1.95 -8.66
N VAL A 27 -1.85 1.49 -9.03
CA VAL A 27 -0.60 2.03 -8.48
C VAL A 27 -0.47 3.51 -8.79
N MET A 28 -0.69 3.92 -10.04
CA MET A 28 -0.56 5.32 -10.45
C MET A 28 -1.56 6.24 -9.74
N GLN A 29 -2.74 5.74 -9.41
CA GLN A 29 -3.78 6.51 -8.71
C GLN A 29 -3.56 6.55 -7.21
N TYR A 30 -3.35 5.41 -6.56
CA TYR A 30 -3.42 5.28 -5.11
C TYR A 30 -2.08 5.44 -4.38
N GLU A 31 -0.94 5.30 -5.06
CA GLU A 31 0.37 5.58 -4.46
C GLU A 31 0.53 7.08 -4.10
N PRO A 32 0.25 8.03 -5.02
CA PRO A 32 0.30 9.46 -4.69
C PRO A 32 -0.70 9.85 -3.61
N GLU A 33 -1.93 9.33 -3.70
CA GLU A 33 -2.99 9.59 -2.71
C GLU A 33 -2.57 9.14 -1.30
N TYR A 34 -2.03 7.92 -1.19
CA TYR A 34 -1.54 7.40 0.09
C TYR A 34 -0.41 8.27 0.66
N LEU A 35 0.57 8.63 -0.17
CA LEU A 35 1.71 9.44 0.25
C LEU A 35 1.30 10.83 0.70
N GLU A 36 0.35 11.46 0.01
CA GLU A 36 -0.21 12.76 0.39
C GLU A 36 -0.96 12.67 1.73
N LYS A 37 -1.79 11.65 1.92
CA LYS A 37 -2.47 11.39 3.20
C LYS A 37 -1.50 11.08 4.34
N LEU A 38 -0.38 10.42 4.07
CA LEU A 38 0.62 10.08 5.07
C LEU A 38 1.45 11.27 5.51
N LEU A 39 1.95 12.05 4.57
CA LEU A 39 2.93 13.12 4.80
C LEU A 39 2.28 14.49 5.01
N GLY A 40 1.06 14.67 4.51
CA GLY A 40 0.45 15.97 4.32
C GLY A 40 0.97 16.67 3.06
N GLU A 41 0.20 17.65 2.58
CA GLU A 41 0.42 18.30 1.28
C GLU A 41 1.84 18.89 1.12
N LYS A 42 2.36 19.54 2.16
CA LYS A 42 3.67 20.22 2.11
C LYS A 42 4.81 19.23 1.94
N LEU A 43 4.92 18.25 2.84
CA LEU A 43 5.99 17.24 2.80
C LEU A 43 5.86 16.33 1.58
N TYR A 44 4.64 16.04 1.14
CA TYR A 44 4.40 15.28 -0.08
C TYR A 44 4.94 16.00 -1.31
N LYS A 45 4.74 17.31 -1.44
CA LYS A 45 5.31 18.09 -2.56
C LYS A 45 6.83 18.06 -2.58
N GLU A 46 7.47 18.18 -1.42
CA GLU A 46 8.92 18.10 -1.29
C GLU A 46 9.44 16.70 -1.69
N PHE A 47 8.81 15.65 -1.16
CA PHE A 47 9.14 14.26 -1.46
C PHE A 47 8.94 13.91 -2.94
N SER A 48 7.82 14.32 -3.53
CA SER A 48 7.51 14.12 -4.95
C SER A 48 8.53 14.80 -5.84
N SER A 49 8.96 16.03 -5.50
CA SER A 49 10.02 16.74 -6.19
C SER A 49 11.36 16.02 -6.10
N TYR A 50 11.69 15.45 -4.94
CA TYR A 50 12.88 14.64 -4.74
C TYR A 50 12.91 13.41 -5.65
N ILE A 51 11.80 12.65 -5.69
CA ILE A 51 11.69 11.46 -6.56
C ILE A 51 11.77 11.83 -8.05
N SER A 52 11.11 12.92 -8.47
CA SER A 52 11.07 13.36 -9.86
C SER A 52 12.44 13.83 -10.36
N ASN A 53 13.30 14.31 -9.48
CA ASN A 53 14.66 14.75 -9.81
C ASN A 53 15.68 13.61 -9.94
N ASP A 54 15.21 12.36 -9.94
CA ASP A 54 16.00 11.15 -10.21
C ASP A 54 17.26 11.02 -9.34
N GLY A 55 17.16 11.46 -8.07
CA GLY A 55 18.23 11.33 -7.07
C GLY A 55 19.48 12.17 -7.36
N LYS A 56 19.39 13.20 -8.20
CA LYS A 56 20.51 14.13 -8.47
C LYS A 56 20.97 14.86 -7.21
N THR A 57 20.07 15.07 -6.27
CA THR A 57 20.38 15.59 -4.94
C THR A 57 20.09 14.48 -3.93
N LYS A 58 21.11 13.82 -3.41
CA LYS A 58 20.92 12.81 -2.36
C LYS A 58 20.56 13.52 -1.06
N GLU A 59 19.30 13.39 -0.65
CA GLU A 59 18.83 13.84 0.65
C GLU A 59 18.56 12.63 1.53
N LYS A 60 19.41 12.45 2.54
CA LYS A 60 19.36 11.30 3.45
C LYS A 60 17.96 11.09 4.06
N ARG A 61 17.25 12.17 4.41
CA ARG A 61 15.90 12.08 4.99
C ARG A 61 14.92 11.33 4.09
N TRP A 62 14.99 11.56 2.78
CA TRP A 62 14.08 10.88 1.84
C TRP A 62 14.49 9.44 1.57
N ASP A 63 15.79 9.15 1.53
CA ASP A 63 16.29 7.78 1.44
C ASP A 63 15.88 6.97 2.69
N ASP A 64 15.96 7.57 3.88
CA ASP A 64 15.52 6.98 5.13
C ASP A 64 14.00 6.74 5.14
N LEU A 65 13.20 7.69 4.64
CA LEU A 65 11.75 7.51 4.49
C LEU A 65 11.43 6.33 3.55
N ILE A 66 12.08 6.28 2.40
CA ILE A 66 11.92 5.19 1.42
C ILE A 66 12.23 3.83 2.08
N ALA A 67 13.30 3.77 2.87
CA ALA A 67 13.68 2.54 3.57
C ALA A 67 12.62 2.11 4.60
N HIS A 68 11.94 3.06 5.27
CA HIS A 68 10.87 2.77 6.23
C HIS A 68 9.53 2.44 5.58
N LEU A 69 9.28 2.88 4.34
CA LEU A 69 8.10 2.50 3.56
C LEU A 69 8.12 1.04 3.08
N VAL A 70 9.28 0.37 3.17
CA VAL A 70 9.42 -1.04 2.83
C VAL A 70 10.01 -1.79 4.02
N MET A 71 9.15 -2.45 4.77
CA MET A 71 9.56 -3.25 5.92
C MET A 71 10.03 -4.63 5.46
N LYS A 72 11.26 -4.97 5.79
CA LYS A 72 11.85 -6.27 5.49
C LYS A 72 11.78 -7.18 6.71
N TYR A 73 11.29 -8.38 6.50
CA TYR A 73 11.26 -9.44 7.50
C TYR A 73 12.07 -10.62 6.95
N SER A 74 13.00 -11.11 7.74
CA SER A 74 13.80 -12.30 7.42
C SER A 74 13.41 -13.43 8.36
N ASP A 75 13.15 -14.62 7.79
CA ASP A 75 12.94 -15.85 8.53
C ASP A 75 13.84 -16.93 7.89
N GLY A 76 15.04 -17.09 8.42
CA GLY A 76 16.05 -17.94 7.87
C GLY A 76 16.44 -17.53 6.43
N ASP A 77 16.21 -18.42 5.47
CA ASP A 77 16.54 -18.19 4.06
C ASP A 77 15.48 -17.39 3.27
N ARG A 78 14.38 -16.96 3.94
CA ARG A 78 13.28 -16.25 3.29
C ARG A 78 13.26 -14.79 3.72
N GLU A 79 13.34 -13.90 2.73
CA GLU A 79 13.10 -12.48 2.91
C GLU A 79 11.69 -12.12 2.42
N ILE A 80 10.89 -11.50 3.29
CA ILE A 80 9.55 -11.01 2.96
C ILE A 80 9.57 -9.49 3.13
N SER A 81 9.22 -8.77 2.07
CA SER A 81 9.06 -7.33 2.12
C SER A 81 7.57 -6.98 2.20
N LYS A 82 7.21 -6.12 3.13
CA LYS A 82 5.86 -5.56 3.29
C LYS A 82 5.90 -4.05 3.14
N SER A 83 4.89 -3.49 2.49
CA SER A 83 4.74 -2.05 2.34
C SER A 83 3.32 -1.62 2.68
N PRO A 84 3.12 -0.56 3.48
CA PRO A 84 1.79 -0.03 3.74
C PRO A 84 1.14 0.51 2.46
N ILE A 85 1.91 1.07 1.53
CA ILE A 85 1.43 1.52 0.20
C ILE A 85 0.84 0.35 -0.57
N ALA A 86 1.55 -0.78 -0.62
CA ALA A 86 1.09 -1.96 -1.33
C ALA A 86 -0.23 -2.50 -0.75
N ASN A 87 -0.38 -2.48 0.58
CA ASN A 87 -1.63 -2.90 1.23
C ASN A 87 -2.77 -1.92 0.95
N TYR A 88 -2.51 -0.59 0.90
CA TYR A 88 -3.49 0.42 0.52
C TYR A 88 -4.00 0.20 -0.90
N ILE A 89 -3.09 0.04 -1.85
CA ILE A 89 -3.42 -0.23 -3.25
C ILE A 89 -4.21 -1.53 -3.39
N TYR A 90 -3.80 -2.58 -2.68
CA TYR A 90 -4.47 -3.88 -2.72
C TYR A 90 -5.88 -3.83 -2.15
N PHE A 91 -6.11 -3.07 -1.08
CA PHE A 91 -7.45 -2.83 -0.55
C PHE A 91 -8.36 -2.20 -1.60
N HIS A 92 -7.93 -1.13 -2.27
CA HIS A 92 -8.72 -0.46 -3.30
C HIS A 92 -8.94 -1.32 -4.53
N TYR A 93 -7.95 -2.10 -4.93
CA TYR A 93 -8.07 -3.08 -6.01
C TYR A 93 -9.14 -4.13 -5.71
N LEU A 94 -9.12 -4.72 -4.53
CA LEU A 94 -10.12 -5.69 -4.11
C LEU A 94 -11.53 -5.06 -4.04
N ARG A 95 -11.63 -3.86 -3.48
CA ARG A 95 -12.90 -3.13 -3.36
C ARG A 95 -13.51 -2.85 -4.73
N HIS A 96 -12.71 -2.41 -5.69
CA HIS A 96 -13.18 -2.15 -7.05
C HIS A 96 -13.66 -3.44 -7.73
N ASN A 97 -12.89 -4.50 -7.66
CA ASN A 97 -13.24 -5.76 -8.31
C ASN A 97 -14.44 -6.44 -7.65
N HIS A 98 -14.60 -6.31 -6.34
CA HIS A 98 -15.76 -6.84 -5.62
C HIS A 98 -17.07 -6.15 -6.05
N THR A 99 -17.05 -4.83 -6.21
CA THR A 99 -18.21 -4.05 -6.68
C THR A 99 -18.60 -4.41 -8.11
N GLN A 100 -17.64 -4.67 -8.98
CA GLN A 100 -17.94 -5.11 -10.37
C GLN A 100 -18.53 -6.52 -10.40
N ALA A 101 -18.04 -7.44 -9.59
CA ALA A 101 -18.55 -8.81 -9.53
C ALA A 101 -20.01 -8.88 -9.07
N THR A 102 -20.47 -7.99 -8.18
CA THR A 102 -21.87 -7.92 -7.74
C THR A 102 -22.81 -7.40 -8.81
N ILE A 103 -22.36 -6.51 -9.70
CA ILE A 103 -23.19 -5.97 -10.80
C ILE A 103 -23.39 -7.00 -11.91
N THR A 104 -22.41 -7.83 -12.20
CA THR A 104 -22.44 -8.79 -13.30
C THR A 104 -22.95 -10.17 -12.92
N GLY A 105 -23.28 -10.41 -11.64
CA GLY A 105 -23.81 -11.70 -11.19
C GLY A 105 -22.83 -12.87 -11.38
N VAL A 106 -21.53 -12.63 -11.28
CA VAL A 106 -20.51 -13.67 -11.40
C VAL A 106 -20.68 -14.69 -10.30
N LYS A 107 -21.11 -15.90 -10.66
CA LYS A 107 -21.08 -17.07 -9.79
C LYS A 107 -19.65 -17.31 -9.36
N ALA A 108 -19.40 -17.38 -8.06
CA ALA A 108 -18.20 -17.99 -7.53
C ALA A 108 -18.21 -19.45 -8.01
N ASP A 109 -17.27 -19.83 -8.87
CA ASP A 109 -17.04 -21.24 -9.19
C ASP A 109 -16.69 -21.96 -7.90
N GLY A 110 -17.54 -22.96 -7.58
CA GLY A 110 -17.36 -23.78 -6.40
C GLY A 110 -16.17 -24.71 -6.59
N ASP A 111 -15.07 -24.33 -6.00
CA ASP A 111 -13.99 -25.27 -5.70
C ASP A 111 -13.87 -25.32 -4.16
N ASP A 112 -13.85 -26.54 -3.59
CA ASP A 112 -13.85 -26.85 -2.15
C ASP A 112 -12.61 -26.37 -1.35
N GLY A 113 -11.83 -25.47 -1.90
CA GLY A 113 -10.82 -24.73 -1.19
C GLY A 113 -11.47 -23.59 -0.39
N ARG A 114 -11.23 -23.51 0.91
CA ARG A 114 -11.67 -22.42 1.80
C ARG A 114 -11.33 -21.05 1.24
N LEU A 115 -12.17 -20.53 0.35
CA LEU A 115 -12.04 -19.20 -0.22
C LEU A 115 -12.29 -18.18 0.92
N VAL A 116 -11.23 -17.49 1.30
CA VAL A 116 -11.37 -16.35 2.20
C VAL A 116 -12.16 -15.29 1.46
N SER A 117 -13.28 -14.82 2.01
CA SER A 117 -14.13 -13.83 1.38
C SER A 117 -13.33 -12.57 1.02
N PRO A 118 -13.69 -11.88 -0.08
CA PRO A 118 -13.03 -10.63 -0.46
C PRO A 118 -13.02 -9.58 0.66
N GLU A 119 -14.13 -9.47 1.42
CA GLU A 119 -14.25 -8.55 2.56
C GLU A 119 -13.20 -8.86 3.62
N ARG A 120 -12.97 -10.13 3.94
CA ARG A 120 -11.97 -10.52 4.91
C ARG A 120 -10.56 -10.19 4.43
N LYS A 121 -10.26 -10.37 3.14
CA LYS A 121 -8.97 -9.97 2.54
C LYS A 121 -8.78 -8.46 2.58
N MET A 122 -9.82 -7.69 2.26
CA MET A 122 -9.81 -6.22 2.35
C MET A 122 -9.53 -5.76 3.78
N MET A 123 -10.26 -6.30 4.75
CA MET A 123 -10.06 -6.00 6.17
C MET A 123 -8.62 -6.31 6.64
N PHE A 124 -8.07 -7.45 6.25
CA PHE A 124 -6.70 -7.82 6.62
C PHE A 124 -5.66 -6.87 5.98
N ALA A 125 -5.82 -6.53 4.70
CA ALA A 125 -4.92 -5.61 4.01
C ALA A 125 -4.93 -4.22 4.66
N TRP A 126 -6.11 -3.69 4.93
CA TRP A 126 -6.27 -2.40 5.59
C TRP A 126 -5.67 -2.39 7.00
N ASN A 127 -6.05 -3.35 7.85
CA ASN A 127 -5.58 -3.39 9.23
C ASN A 127 -4.07 -3.68 9.33
N ASP A 128 -3.49 -4.40 8.38
CA ASP A 128 -2.05 -4.59 8.31
C ASP A 128 -1.34 -3.28 7.91
N MET A 129 -1.90 -2.53 6.95
CA MET A 129 -1.47 -1.17 6.60
C MET A 129 -1.49 -0.26 7.83
N VAL A 130 -2.60 -0.20 8.56
CA VAL A 130 -2.75 0.63 9.77
C VAL A 130 -1.67 0.31 10.80
N ARG A 131 -1.40 -0.97 11.07
CA ARG A 131 -0.31 -1.37 11.99
C ARG A 131 1.06 -0.88 11.54
N MET A 132 1.33 -0.92 10.25
CA MET A 132 2.58 -0.38 9.67
C MET A 132 2.62 1.14 9.76
N ASN A 133 1.52 1.82 9.47
CA ASN A 133 1.40 3.28 9.55
C ASN A 133 1.66 3.80 10.96
N ILE A 134 1.11 3.14 11.99
CA ILE A 134 1.35 3.53 13.39
C ILE A 134 2.85 3.54 13.72
N ARG A 135 3.61 2.56 13.24
CA ARG A 135 5.07 2.52 13.43
C ARG A 135 5.78 3.61 12.65
N LEU A 136 5.39 3.79 11.38
CA LEU A 136 5.98 4.77 10.49
C LEU A 136 5.74 6.21 10.98
N VAL A 137 4.51 6.53 11.39
CA VAL A 137 4.17 7.86 11.91
C VAL A 137 4.90 8.15 13.22
N ARG A 138 5.03 7.18 14.11
CA ARG A 138 5.84 7.34 15.33
C ARG A 138 7.30 7.62 15.01
N TRP A 139 7.86 6.94 14.02
CA TRP A 139 9.22 7.20 13.57
C TRP A 139 9.35 8.61 12.96
N LEU A 140 8.43 9.03 12.10
CA LEU A 140 8.41 10.38 11.51
C LEU A 140 8.31 11.46 12.59
N GLN A 141 7.44 11.28 13.57
CA GLN A 141 7.29 12.20 14.72
C GLN A 141 8.55 12.24 15.59
N GLY A 142 9.23 11.11 15.77
CA GLY A 142 10.51 11.04 16.48
C GLY A 142 11.66 11.76 15.75
N ASN A 143 11.52 11.95 14.42
CA ASN A 143 12.48 12.65 13.56
C ASN A 143 11.89 13.98 13.02
N ASN A 144 11.17 14.69 13.86
CA ASN A 144 10.45 15.92 13.47
C ASN A 144 11.36 17.03 12.92
N ALA A 145 12.66 17.01 13.23
CA ALA A 145 13.64 17.94 12.65
C ALA A 145 13.80 17.76 11.13
N ASP A 146 13.71 16.51 10.66
CA ASP A 146 13.83 16.15 9.24
C ASP A 146 12.46 16.20 8.52
N TYR A 147 11.36 15.99 9.27
CA TYR A 147 9.99 15.98 8.76
C TYR A 147 9.10 16.98 9.52
N PRO A 148 9.39 18.29 9.42
CA PRO A 148 8.58 19.31 10.06
C PRO A 148 7.17 19.33 9.44
N ASP A 149 6.18 19.67 10.24
CA ASP A 149 4.79 19.84 9.78
C ASP A 149 4.13 18.57 9.22
N ILE A 150 4.58 17.38 9.64
CA ILE A 150 3.90 16.13 9.26
C ILE A 150 2.43 16.17 9.68
N ALA A 151 1.52 15.93 8.73
CA ALA A 151 0.08 15.94 8.93
C ALA A 151 -0.54 14.68 8.32
N THR A 152 -0.46 13.58 9.06
CA THR A 152 -1.03 12.30 8.62
C THR A 152 -2.55 12.32 8.77
N ASP A 153 -3.25 11.91 7.71
CA ASP A 153 -4.69 11.71 7.74
C ASP A 153 -5.07 10.60 8.73
N PHE A 154 -6.02 10.90 9.59
CA PHE A 154 -6.50 10.00 10.63
C PHE A 154 -7.07 8.70 10.07
N GLU A 155 -7.66 8.72 8.87
CA GLU A 155 -8.17 7.54 8.18
C GLU A 155 -7.10 6.44 8.05
N LEU A 156 -5.85 6.81 7.79
CA LEU A 156 -4.74 5.86 7.67
C LEU A 156 -4.33 5.21 8.99
N MET A 157 -4.90 5.65 10.10
CA MET A 157 -4.58 5.18 11.46
C MET A 157 -5.73 4.40 12.09
N GLU A 158 -6.90 4.33 11.44
CA GLU A 158 -8.08 3.63 11.93
C GLU A 158 -8.20 2.23 11.34
N THR A 159 -8.43 1.24 12.20
CA THR A 159 -8.75 -0.12 11.78
C THR A 159 -10.20 -0.25 11.38
N ILE A 160 -10.48 -1.10 10.40
CA ILE A 160 -11.84 -1.47 10.00
C ILE A 160 -12.19 -2.87 10.46
N ASN A 161 -13.48 -3.14 10.62
CA ASN A 161 -14.03 -4.45 10.92
C ASN A 161 -14.90 -4.94 9.76
N SER A 162 -15.31 -6.21 9.83
CA SER A 162 -16.15 -6.84 8.79
C SER A 162 -17.54 -6.21 8.63
N PHE A 163 -17.96 -5.33 9.53
CA PHE A 163 -19.24 -4.64 9.50
C PHE A 163 -19.14 -3.20 8.97
N GLY A 164 -17.93 -2.69 8.80
CA GLY A 164 -17.66 -1.32 8.33
C GLY A 164 -17.30 -1.21 6.86
N LEU A 165 -17.51 -2.27 6.08
CA LEU A 165 -17.26 -2.31 4.64
C LEU A 165 -18.52 -2.07 3.84
#